data_82444905d3c118bf7686dcd604101fac
#
_entry.id   82444905d3c118bf7686dcd604101fac
#
_cell.length_a   1.000
_cell.length_b   1.000
_cell.length_c   1.000
_cell.angle_alpha   90.00
_cell.angle_beta   90.00
_cell.angle_gamma   90.00
#
_symmetry.space_group_name_H-M   'P 1'
#
loop_
_entity.id
_entity.type
_entity.pdbx_description
1 polymer ?
#
loop_
_entity_poly.entity_id
_entity_poly.type
_entity_poly.pdbx_seq_one_letter_code
_entity_poly.pdbx_strand_id
1 'polypeptide(L)'
;HFVPEVMGLGTSTVLSAVSGEFVLYFAFIILVGKIIATSISLGFGFFGGVFSPALLVGASAGAVVAELFVVVGFLEKFEPALVISGMAAVTGAVIGAPICMVVIVMELTSSYIYALSSLVGLTLSVSLSHILFGASYFDRQLGTRGIDISTGRSGMFLMEKRAADYASLDYIELYSHDSVEDASRLMSEQNKNEVIVLDADGQFLGKIELHALIGKSADSKIEKFADKNCVTLKHDASLQQAME
;
A
#
# COMPACT_ATOMS: atom_id res chain seq x y z
N HIS A 1 8.65 -11.35 34.16
CA HIS A 1 8.04 -12.04 35.30
C HIS A 1 6.87 -11.29 35.96
N PHE A 2 6.62 -10.00 35.62
CA PHE A 2 5.56 -9.23 36.27
C PHE A 2 4.17 -9.46 35.64
N VAL A 3 4.05 -9.72 34.34
CA VAL A 3 2.79 -9.97 33.64
C VAL A 3 3.03 -10.99 32.53
N PRO A 4 3.03 -12.29 32.82
CA PRO A 4 3.28 -13.33 31.81
C PRO A 4 2.23 -13.36 30.69
N GLU A 5 1.02 -12.86 30.96
CA GLU A 5 -0.11 -12.78 30.02
C GLU A 5 0.16 -11.87 28.81
N VAL A 6 1.10 -10.93 28.94
CA VAL A 6 1.54 -10.07 27.81
C VAL A 6 2.43 -10.83 26.84
N MET A 7 3.05 -11.94 27.27
CA MET A 7 3.98 -12.72 26.45
C MET A 7 3.25 -13.65 25.47
N GLY A 8 3.91 -13.97 24.37
CA GLY A 8 3.42 -14.92 23.36
C GLY A 8 2.18 -14.45 22.60
N LEU A 9 1.39 -15.39 22.11
CA LEU A 9 0.20 -15.14 21.30
C LEU A 9 -0.97 -14.55 22.12
N GLY A 10 -1.04 -14.84 23.43
CA GLY A 10 -2.08 -14.34 24.31
C GLY A 10 -3.48 -14.94 24.10
N THR A 11 -3.58 -16.11 23.44
CA THR A 11 -4.90 -16.74 23.16
C THR A 11 -5.66 -17.10 24.42
N SER A 12 -4.98 -17.65 25.44
CA SER A 12 -5.60 -17.92 26.75
C SER A 12 -6.06 -16.63 27.43
N THR A 13 -5.26 -15.58 27.34
CA THR A 13 -5.57 -14.26 27.91
C THR A 13 -6.79 -13.62 27.24
N VAL A 14 -6.90 -13.76 25.91
CA VAL A 14 -8.10 -13.33 25.15
C VAL A 14 -9.34 -14.10 25.63
N LEU A 15 -9.23 -15.40 25.81
CA LEU A 15 -10.35 -16.21 26.29
C LEU A 15 -10.80 -15.78 27.69
N SER A 16 -9.86 -15.58 28.63
CA SER A 16 -10.16 -15.05 29.97
C SER A 16 -10.80 -13.65 29.91
N ALA A 17 -10.38 -12.80 28.98
CA ALA A 17 -11.02 -11.50 28.77
C ALA A 17 -12.48 -11.63 28.34
N VAL A 18 -12.77 -12.54 27.38
CA VAL A 18 -14.14 -12.80 26.90
C VAL A 18 -15.00 -13.44 27.98
N SER A 19 -14.42 -14.29 28.85
CA SER A 19 -15.12 -14.92 29.97
C SER A 19 -15.41 -13.98 31.12
N GLY A 20 -14.96 -12.72 31.09
CA GLY A 20 -15.20 -11.73 32.15
C GLY A 20 -14.33 -11.94 33.39
N GLU A 21 -13.19 -12.61 33.24
CA GLU A 21 -12.26 -12.84 34.35
C GLU A 21 -11.35 -11.63 34.65
N PHE A 22 -11.39 -10.62 33.76
CA PHE A 22 -10.56 -9.43 33.89
C PHE A 22 -11.20 -8.39 34.82
N VAL A 23 -10.45 -8.00 35.81
CA VAL A 23 -10.74 -6.81 36.62
C VAL A 23 -10.19 -5.58 35.87
N LEU A 24 -10.83 -4.43 36.00
CA LEU A 24 -10.46 -3.18 35.31
C LEU A 24 -8.95 -2.88 35.35
N TYR A 25 -8.33 -2.96 36.51
CA TYR A 25 -6.90 -2.70 36.69
C TYR A 25 -6.02 -3.68 35.88
N PHE A 26 -6.37 -4.96 35.91
CA PHE A 26 -5.63 -6.00 35.18
C PHE A 26 -5.78 -5.88 33.68
N ALA A 27 -7.00 -5.63 33.18
CA ALA A 27 -7.26 -5.36 31.77
C ALA A 27 -6.43 -4.18 31.24
N PHE A 28 -6.34 -3.10 32.05
CA PHE A 28 -5.56 -1.91 31.68
C PHE A 28 -4.04 -2.20 31.62
N ILE A 29 -3.51 -2.97 32.57
CA ILE A 29 -2.08 -3.39 32.56
C ILE A 29 -1.76 -4.21 31.31
N ILE A 30 -2.62 -5.19 30.97
CA ILE A 30 -2.41 -6.01 29.77
C ILE A 30 -2.48 -5.16 28.51
N LEU A 31 -3.46 -4.25 28.41
CA LEU A 31 -3.62 -3.32 27.29
C LEU A 31 -2.32 -2.52 27.06
N VAL A 32 -1.85 -1.81 28.06
CA VAL A 32 -0.65 -0.96 27.95
C VAL A 32 0.60 -1.81 27.75
N GLY A 33 0.74 -2.89 28.52
CA GLY A 33 1.88 -3.79 28.43
C GLY A 33 2.02 -4.43 27.04
N LYS A 34 0.90 -4.86 26.43
CA LYS A 34 0.92 -5.46 25.10
C LYS A 34 1.25 -4.45 24.00
N ILE A 35 0.72 -3.23 24.09
CA ILE A 35 1.07 -2.15 23.16
C ILE A 35 2.57 -1.87 23.21
N ILE A 36 3.13 -1.69 24.40
CA ILE A 36 4.56 -1.41 24.58
C ILE A 36 5.41 -2.58 24.06
N ALA A 37 5.10 -3.80 24.48
CA ALA A 37 5.85 -4.99 24.08
C ALA A 37 5.83 -5.20 22.56
N THR A 38 4.67 -5.02 21.92
CA THR A 38 4.53 -5.16 20.47
C THR A 38 5.28 -4.05 19.74
N SER A 39 5.15 -2.80 20.19
CA SER A 39 5.84 -1.65 19.58
C SER A 39 7.35 -1.80 19.66
N ILE A 40 7.88 -2.22 20.79
CA ILE A 40 9.32 -2.48 20.97
C ILE A 40 9.76 -3.62 20.05
N SER A 41 9.05 -4.75 20.05
CA SER A 41 9.41 -5.90 19.20
C SER A 41 9.46 -5.54 17.73
N LEU A 42 8.44 -4.82 17.22
CA LEU A 42 8.40 -4.37 15.82
C LEU A 42 9.48 -3.32 15.53
N GLY A 43 9.75 -2.41 16.47
CA GLY A 43 10.78 -1.38 16.33
C GLY A 43 12.20 -1.96 16.25
N PHE A 44 12.47 -3.06 16.95
CA PHE A 44 13.73 -3.80 16.86
C PHE A 44 13.81 -4.73 15.64
N GLY A 45 12.78 -4.76 14.78
CA GLY A 45 12.80 -5.56 13.55
C GLY A 45 12.54 -7.05 13.75
N PHE A 46 11.97 -7.45 14.89
CA PHE A 46 11.54 -8.84 15.07
C PHE A 46 10.41 -9.18 14.09
N PHE A 47 10.59 -10.23 13.31
CA PHE A 47 9.55 -10.74 12.43
C PHE A 47 8.48 -11.45 13.26
N GLY A 48 7.24 -10.96 13.17
CA GLY A 48 6.11 -11.54 13.88
C GLY A 48 4.78 -11.07 13.31
N GLY A 49 3.72 -11.85 13.54
CA GLY A 49 2.36 -11.49 13.14
C GLY A 49 1.81 -10.38 14.03
N VAL A 50 1.24 -9.35 13.43
CA VAL A 50 0.60 -8.23 14.15
C VAL A 50 -0.84 -8.58 14.54
N PHE A 51 -1.44 -9.60 13.93
CA PHE A 51 -2.82 -10.03 14.14
C PHE A 51 -3.12 -10.41 15.60
N SER A 52 -2.36 -11.35 16.16
CA SER A 52 -2.58 -11.83 17.53
C SER A 52 -2.35 -10.74 18.59
N PRO A 53 -1.30 -9.91 18.52
CA PRO A 53 -1.17 -8.74 19.40
C PRO A 53 -2.35 -7.77 19.30
N ALA A 54 -2.84 -7.49 18.08
CA ALA A 54 -3.98 -6.61 17.87
C ALA A 54 -5.28 -7.17 18.50
N LEU A 55 -5.50 -8.48 18.38
CA LEU A 55 -6.62 -9.15 19.05
C LEU A 55 -6.57 -8.96 20.58
N LEU A 56 -5.41 -9.20 21.19
CA LEU A 56 -5.28 -9.06 22.66
C LEU A 56 -5.41 -7.60 23.11
N VAL A 57 -4.84 -6.66 22.38
CA VAL A 57 -5.02 -5.21 22.63
C VAL A 57 -6.50 -4.85 22.54
N GLY A 58 -7.20 -5.33 21.50
CA GLY A 58 -8.62 -5.09 21.30
C GLY A 58 -9.48 -5.74 22.39
N ALA A 59 -9.18 -6.99 22.78
CA ALA A 59 -9.87 -7.68 23.89
C ALA A 59 -9.71 -6.94 25.21
N SER A 60 -8.47 -6.54 25.52
CA SER A 60 -8.19 -5.80 26.76
C SER A 60 -8.84 -4.42 26.77
N ALA A 61 -8.85 -3.70 25.65
CA ALA A 61 -9.55 -2.43 25.51
C ALA A 61 -11.06 -2.59 25.69
N GLY A 62 -11.65 -3.62 25.05
CA GLY A 62 -13.07 -3.95 25.21
C GLY A 62 -13.42 -4.33 26.65
N ALA A 63 -12.56 -5.09 27.34
CA ALA A 63 -12.73 -5.43 28.75
C ALA A 63 -12.67 -4.20 29.66
N VAL A 64 -11.73 -3.27 29.42
CA VAL A 64 -11.66 -1.99 30.15
C VAL A 64 -12.96 -1.20 29.99
N VAL A 65 -13.49 -1.11 28.76
CA VAL A 65 -14.76 -0.41 28.50
C VAL A 65 -15.94 -1.11 29.18
N ALA A 66 -16.01 -2.45 29.11
CA ALA A 66 -17.06 -3.24 29.75
C ALA A 66 -17.06 -3.04 31.25
N GLU A 67 -15.92 -3.16 31.92
CA GLU A 67 -15.77 -2.95 33.34
C GLU A 67 -16.08 -1.50 33.77
N LEU A 68 -15.66 -0.53 32.98
CA LEU A 68 -15.95 0.87 33.22
C LEU A 68 -17.46 1.13 33.19
N PHE A 69 -18.18 0.52 32.24
CA PHE A 69 -19.64 0.65 32.14
C PHE A 69 -20.37 0.01 33.34
N VAL A 70 -19.84 -1.10 33.86
CA VAL A 70 -20.36 -1.70 35.11
C VAL A 70 -20.12 -0.79 36.30
N VAL A 71 -18.91 -0.23 36.46
CA VAL A 71 -18.56 0.66 37.56
C VAL A 71 -19.40 1.95 37.55
N VAL A 72 -19.69 2.51 36.37
CA VAL A 72 -20.50 3.72 36.21
C VAL A 72 -22.02 3.42 36.34
N GLY A 73 -22.42 2.14 36.36
CA GLY A 73 -23.81 1.71 36.50
C GLY A 73 -24.62 1.73 35.17
N PHE A 74 -23.95 1.81 34.04
CA PHE A 74 -24.59 1.66 32.70
C PHE A 74 -24.94 0.21 32.38
N LEU A 75 -24.17 -0.75 32.91
CA LEU A 75 -24.41 -2.18 32.77
C LEU A 75 -24.57 -2.82 34.16
N GLU A 76 -25.50 -3.74 34.28
CA GLU A 76 -25.71 -4.51 35.53
C GLU A 76 -24.67 -5.62 35.70
N LYS A 77 -24.10 -6.08 34.59
CA LYS A 77 -23.11 -7.15 34.54
C LYS A 77 -22.15 -6.97 33.33
N PHE A 78 -21.06 -7.69 33.40
CA PHE A 78 -20.08 -7.76 32.32
C PHE A 78 -20.70 -8.28 31.00
N GLU A 79 -20.41 -7.60 29.89
CA GLU A 79 -20.93 -7.94 28.57
C GLU A 79 -19.80 -8.37 27.62
N PRO A 80 -19.69 -9.67 27.28
CA PRO A 80 -18.68 -10.19 26.36
C PRO A 80 -18.71 -9.52 24.98
N ALA A 81 -19.89 -8.99 24.58
CA ALA A 81 -20.05 -8.29 23.30
C ALA A 81 -19.09 -7.09 23.15
N LEU A 82 -18.79 -6.38 24.25
CA LEU A 82 -17.86 -5.25 24.23
C LEU A 82 -16.43 -5.70 24.00
N VAL A 83 -16.03 -6.83 24.60
CA VAL A 83 -14.70 -7.43 24.40
C VAL A 83 -14.52 -7.88 22.97
N ILE A 84 -15.48 -8.63 22.44
CA ILE A 84 -15.45 -9.15 21.07
C ILE A 84 -15.49 -8.00 20.06
N SER A 85 -16.30 -6.96 20.33
CA SER A 85 -16.33 -5.76 19.48
C SER A 85 -15.00 -5.00 19.51
N GLY A 86 -14.36 -4.89 20.67
CA GLY A 86 -13.03 -4.30 20.82
C GLY A 86 -11.96 -5.08 20.05
N MET A 87 -11.98 -6.42 20.14
CA MET A 87 -11.09 -7.31 19.36
C MET A 87 -11.22 -7.03 17.86
N ALA A 88 -12.45 -7.04 17.36
CA ALA A 88 -12.70 -6.79 15.94
C ALA A 88 -12.30 -5.38 15.52
N ALA A 89 -12.65 -4.37 16.33
CA ALA A 89 -12.38 -2.97 16.04
C ALA A 89 -10.88 -2.66 15.89
N VAL A 90 -10.07 -3.08 16.87
CA VAL A 90 -8.62 -2.84 16.83
C VAL A 90 -7.97 -3.65 15.71
N THR A 91 -8.30 -4.94 15.58
CA THR A 91 -7.69 -5.79 14.57
C THR A 91 -8.07 -5.37 13.16
N GLY A 92 -9.34 -5.01 12.93
CA GLY A 92 -9.81 -4.54 11.63
C GLY A 92 -9.18 -3.22 11.19
N ALA A 93 -8.96 -2.29 12.12
CA ALA A 93 -8.26 -1.03 11.83
C ALA A 93 -6.76 -1.25 11.53
N VAL A 94 -6.11 -2.18 12.25
CA VAL A 94 -4.70 -2.51 12.03
C VAL A 94 -4.49 -3.20 10.68
N ILE A 95 -5.35 -4.19 10.36
CA ILE A 95 -5.21 -4.99 9.12
C ILE A 95 -5.73 -4.25 7.90
N GLY A 96 -6.75 -3.37 8.07
CA GLY A 96 -7.42 -2.74 6.94
C GLY A 96 -8.47 -3.64 6.26
N ALA A 97 -8.96 -4.68 6.94
CA ALA A 97 -9.91 -5.65 6.40
C ALA A 97 -11.18 -5.78 7.27
N PRO A 98 -12.01 -4.74 7.38
CA PRO A 98 -13.15 -4.71 8.31
C PRO A 98 -14.20 -5.79 8.04
N ILE A 99 -14.51 -6.04 6.78
CA ILE A 99 -15.51 -7.06 6.40
C ILE A 99 -15.04 -8.46 6.84
N CYS A 100 -13.77 -8.78 6.62
CA CYS A 100 -13.21 -10.06 7.05
C CYS A 100 -13.34 -10.27 8.56
N MET A 101 -13.14 -9.20 9.35
CA MET A 101 -13.26 -9.29 10.81
C MET A 101 -14.68 -9.56 11.28
N VAL A 102 -15.70 -8.97 10.64
CA VAL A 102 -17.11 -9.29 10.94
C VAL A 102 -17.43 -10.76 10.66
N VAL A 103 -16.96 -11.27 9.51
CA VAL A 103 -17.16 -12.68 9.13
C VAL A 103 -16.44 -13.61 10.12
N ILE A 104 -15.21 -13.30 10.50
CA ILE A 104 -14.44 -14.08 11.48
C ILE A 104 -15.16 -14.11 12.84
N VAL A 105 -15.66 -12.97 13.32
CA VAL A 105 -16.43 -12.91 14.57
C VAL A 105 -17.68 -13.75 14.49
N MET A 106 -18.43 -13.65 13.36
CA MET A 106 -19.66 -14.43 13.17
C MET A 106 -19.36 -15.94 13.17
N GLU A 107 -18.29 -16.35 12.50
CA GLU A 107 -17.91 -17.76 12.41
C GLU A 107 -17.40 -18.32 13.75
N LEU A 108 -16.53 -17.59 14.44
CA LEU A 108 -15.97 -18.03 15.72
C LEU A 108 -17.00 -18.05 16.87
N THR A 109 -17.95 -17.13 16.86
CA THR A 109 -18.94 -17.01 17.94
C THR A 109 -20.27 -17.68 17.62
N SER A 110 -20.52 -17.99 16.35
CA SER A 110 -21.82 -18.46 15.82
C SER A 110 -22.98 -17.55 16.24
N SER A 111 -22.72 -16.25 16.47
CA SER A 111 -23.68 -15.29 16.99
C SER A 111 -23.77 -14.03 16.15
N TYR A 112 -24.95 -13.77 15.59
CA TYR A 112 -25.23 -12.54 14.85
C TYR A 112 -25.16 -11.29 15.73
N ILE A 113 -25.46 -11.42 17.04
CA ILE A 113 -25.41 -10.28 17.98
C ILE A 113 -23.97 -9.77 18.11
N TYR A 114 -23.03 -10.68 18.27
CA TYR A 114 -21.61 -10.31 18.36
C TYR A 114 -21.06 -9.77 17.02
N ALA A 115 -21.52 -10.33 15.89
CA ALA A 115 -21.16 -9.81 14.58
C ALA A 115 -21.67 -8.37 14.36
N LEU A 116 -22.92 -8.09 14.75
CA LEU A 116 -23.51 -6.74 14.64
C LEU A 116 -22.83 -5.74 15.59
N SER A 117 -22.57 -6.12 16.83
CA SER A 117 -21.82 -5.25 17.75
C SER A 117 -20.42 -4.95 17.27
N SER A 118 -19.74 -5.95 16.69
CA SER A 118 -18.43 -5.80 16.07
C SER A 118 -18.45 -4.87 14.86
N LEU A 119 -19.51 -4.91 14.05
CA LEU A 119 -19.67 -4.01 12.91
C LEU A 119 -19.68 -2.54 13.33
N VAL A 120 -20.37 -2.22 14.42
CA VAL A 120 -20.40 -0.85 14.99
C VAL A 120 -19.00 -0.43 15.44
N GLY A 121 -18.33 -1.24 16.24
CA GLY A 121 -16.97 -0.98 16.72
C GLY A 121 -15.96 -0.83 15.59
N LEU A 122 -16.03 -1.70 14.58
CA LEU A 122 -15.21 -1.65 13.37
C LEU A 122 -15.41 -0.36 12.58
N THR A 123 -16.66 0.03 12.35
CA THR A 123 -16.97 1.25 11.58
C THR A 123 -16.36 2.47 12.23
N LEU A 124 -16.52 2.60 13.55
CA LEU A 124 -15.94 3.70 14.31
C LEU A 124 -14.41 3.66 14.28
N SER A 125 -13.81 2.50 14.53
CA SER A 125 -12.36 2.34 14.61
C SER A 125 -11.68 2.58 13.28
N VAL A 126 -12.21 2.01 12.19
CA VAL A 126 -11.66 2.19 10.83
C VAL A 126 -11.81 3.64 10.38
N SER A 127 -12.98 4.27 10.62
CA SER A 127 -13.20 5.68 10.30
C SER A 127 -12.22 6.59 11.04
N LEU A 128 -12.04 6.34 12.34
CA LEU A 128 -11.08 7.09 13.15
C LEU A 128 -9.63 6.88 12.68
N SER A 129 -9.26 5.65 12.35
CA SER A 129 -7.94 5.34 11.78
C SER A 129 -7.70 6.08 10.47
N HIS A 130 -8.68 6.12 9.57
CA HIS A 130 -8.56 6.88 8.32
C HIS A 130 -8.47 8.39 8.54
N ILE A 131 -9.24 8.95 9.47
CA ILE A 131 -9.19 10.39 9.78
C ILE A 131 -7.84 10.78 10.39
N LEU A 132 -7.30 9.97 11.31
CA LEU A 132 -6.08 10.31 12.03
C LEU A 132 -4.80 9.94 11.27
N PHE A 133 -4.82 8.85 10.52
CA PHE A 133 -3.63 8.25 9.93
C PHE A 133 -3.70 8.09 8.40
N GLY A 134 -4.86 8.27 7.80
CA GLY A 134 -5.07 8.17 6.35
C GLY A 134 -5.15 6.76 5.80
N ALA A 135 -4.66 5.75 6.52
CA ALA A 135 -4.58 4.36 6.03
C ALA A 135 -4.43 3.37 7.19
N SER A 136 -4.58 2.05 6.91
CA SER A 136 -4.29 1.01 7.87
C SER A 136 -2.79 0.91 8.19
N TYR A 137 -2.42 0.15 9.23
CA TYR A 137 -1.01 -0.10 9.56
C TYR A 137 -0.26 -0.77 8.41
N PHE A 138 -0.85 -1.76 7.75
CA PHE A 138 -0.21 -2.46 6.64
C PHE A 138 -0.07 -1.58 5.39
N ASP A 139 -1.07 -0.77 5.07
CA ASP A 139 -0.99 0.18 3.96
C ASP A 139 0.17 1.15 4.15
N ARG A 140 0.32 1.68 5.38
CA ARG A 140 1.43 2.57 5.72
C ARG A 140 2.79 1.87 5.66
N GLN A 141 2.86 0.61 6.13
CA GLN A 141 4.10 -0.16 6.06
C GLN A 141 4.52 -0.43 4.62
N LEU A 142 3.59 -0.68 3.71
CA LEU A 142 3.86 -0.84 2.28
C LEU A 142 4.25 0.50 1.65
N GLY A 143 3.57 1.58 1.99
CA GLY A 143 3.91 2.93 1.55
C GLY A 143 5.34 3.34 1.92
N THR A 144 5.83 2.99 3.13
CA THR A 144 7.23 3.25 3.52
C THR A 144 8.25 2.45 2.71
N ARG A 145 7.82 1.38 2.05
CA ARG A 145 8.64 0.59 1.10
C ARG A 145 8.48 1.03 -0.35
N GLY A 146 7.77 2.13 -0.59
CA GLY A 146 7.52 2.65 -1.93
C GLY A 146 6.43 1.89 -2.72
N ILE A 147 5.65 1.03 -2.05
CA ILE A 147 4.56 0.27 -2.67
C ILE A 147 3.25 1.00 -2.39
N ASP A 148 2.64 1.57 -3.42
CA ASP A 148 1.33 2.22 -3.33
C ASP A 148 0.24 1.24 -3.78
N ILE A 149 -0.57 0.77 -2.82
CA ILE A 149 -1.66 -0.17 -3.08
C ILE A 149 -2.90 0.54 -3.63
N SER A 150 -3.00 1.86 -3.48
CA SER A 150 -4.17 2.64 -3.94
C SER A 150 -4.34 2.55 -5.45
N THR A 151 -3.25 2.34 -6.20
CA THR A 151 -3.24 2.17 -7.65
C THR A 151 -3.77 0.82 -8.13
N GLY A 152 -4.06 -0.11 -7.21
CA GLY A 152 -4.53 -1.44 -7.54
C GLY A 152 -3.46 -2.35 -8.16
N ARG A 153 -3.88 -3.55 -8.61
CA ARG A 153 -2.96 -4.55 -9.21
C ARG A 153 -2.28 -4.05 -10.48
N SER A 154 -2.99 -3.28 -11.28
CA SER A 154 -2.45 -2.71 -12.52
C SER A 154 -1.35 -1.70 -12.25
N GLY A 155 -1.53 -0.83 -11.25
CA GLY A 155 -0.50 0.14 -10.86
C GLY A 155 0.75 -0.53 -10.29
N MET A 156 0.59 -1.55 -9.43
CA MET A 156 1.74 -2.32 -8.94
C MET A 156 2.52 -3.01 -10.06
N PHE A 157 1.81 -3.58 -11.06
CA PHE A 157 2.46 -4.16 -12.23
C PHE A 157 3.28 -3.12 -13.00
N LEU A 158 2.73 -1.92 -13.22
CA LEU A 158 3.41 -0.83 -13.91
C LEU A 158 4.64 -0.30 -13.14
N MET A 159 4.58 -0.31 -11.80
CA MET A 159 5.71 0.08 -10.94
C MET A 159 6.85 -0.97 -10.97
N GLU A 160 6.50 -2.25 -11.01
CA GLU A 160 7.47 -3.36 -10.94
C GLU A 160 8.21 -3.58 -12.27
N LYS A 161 7.55 -3.29 -13.39
CA LYS A 161 8.10 -3.53 -14.72
C LYS A 161 8.91 -2.32 -15.21
N ARG A 162 10.06 -2.61 -15.81
CA ARG A 162 10.89 -1.56 -16.44
C ARG A 162 10.35 -1.21 -17.81
N ALA A 163 10.33 0.08 -18.14
CA ALA A 163 9.93 0.54 -19.46
C ALA A 163 10.79 -0.05 -20.57
N ALA A 164 12.08 -0.23 -20.32
CA ALA A 164 13.02 -0.81 -21.28
C ALA A 164 12.66 -2.24 -21.72
N ASP A 165 12.02 -3.05 -20.84
CA ASP A 165 11.63 -4.42 -21.18
C ASP A 165 10.47 -4.48 -22.20
N TYR A 166 9.76 -3.36 -22.39
CA TYR A 166 8.62 -3.20 -23.31
C TYR A 166 8.89 -2.21 -24.43
N ALA A 167 10.06 -1.58 -24.44
CA ALA A 167 10.46 -0.68 -25.50
C ALA A 167 10.68 -1.45 -26.80
N SER A 168 10.19 -0.89 -27.91
CA SER A 168 10.48 -1.44 -29.24
C SER A 168 11.90 -1.07 -29.65
N LEU A 169 12.65 -2.04 -30.15
CA LEU A 169 13.94 -1.82 -30.78
C LEU A 169 13.80 -1.58 -32.28
N ASP A 170 12.58 -1.53 -32.80
CA ASP A 170 12.29 -1.28 -34.20
C ASP A 170 12.13 0.22 -34.45
N TYR A 171 13.24 0.92 -34.60
CA TYR A 171 13.31 2.35 -34.90
C TYR A 171 14.42 2.64 -35.92
N ILE A 172 14.36 3.82 -36.55
CA ILE A 172 15.36 4.29 -37.49
C ILE A 172 16.36 5.17 -36.76
N GLU A 173 17.63 4.87 -36.89
CA GLU A 173 18.74 5.71 -36.41
C GLU A 173 19.39 6.43 -37.57
N LEU A 174 19.63 7.71 -37.45
CA LEU A 174 20.39 8.53 -38.38
C LEU A 174 21.35 9.43 -37.59
N TYR A 175 22.41 9.81 -38.24
CA TYR A 175 23.40 10.72 -37.65
C TYR A 175 23.09 12.18 -37.99
N SER A 176 23.49 13.10 -37.13
CA SER A 176 23.27 14.55 -37.27
C SER A 176 23.71 15.14 -38.62
N HIS A 177 24.65 14.50 -39.31
CA HIS A 177 25.16 14.93 -40.61
C HIS A 177 24.39 14.39 -41.80
N ASP A 178 23.47 13.44 -41.61
CA ASP A 178 22.67 12.87 -42.68
C ASP A 178 21.68 13.92 -43.25
N SER A 179 21.17 13.63 -44.47
CA SER A 179 20.31 14.54 -45.23
C SER A 179 18.81 14.34 -44.91
N VAL A 180 18.01 15.37 -45.16
CA VAL A 180 16.55 15.27 -45.12
C VAL A 180 16.02 14.25 -46.11
N GLU A 181 16.69 14.10 -47.26
CA GLU A 181 16.35 13.10 -48.30
C GLU A 181 16.49 11.68 -47.75
N ASP A 182 17.63 11.37 -47.12
CA ASP A 182 17.88 10.05 -46.56
C ASP A 182 16.86 9.71 -45.43
N ALA A 183 16.57 10.68 -44.55
CA ALA A 183 15.57 10.52 -43.53
C ALA A 183 14.19 10.21 -44.12
N SER A 184 13.76 11.01 -45.09
CA SER A 184 12.44 10.84 -45.72
C SER A 184 12.31 9.51 -46.47
N ARG A 185 13.40 9.10 -47.18
CA ARG A 185 13.48 7.82 -47.88
C ARG A 185 13.34 6.65 -46.90
N LEU A 186 14.17 6.59 -45.85
CA LEU A 186 14.15 5.51 -44.88
C LEU A 186 12.82 5.43 -44.11
N MET A 187 12.24 6.59 -43.73
CA MET A 187 10.91 6.62 -43.12
C MET A 187 9.84 6.03 -44.06
N SER A 188 9.90 6.35 -45.37
CA SER A 188 8.95 5.82 -46.33
C SER A 188 9.15 4.32 -46.60
N GLU A 189 10.39 3.86 -46.75
CA GLU A 189 10.71 2.46 -46.97
C GLU A 189 10.32 1.56 -45.82
N GLN A 190 10.53 2.03 -44.57
CA GLN A 190 10.24 1.27 -43.35
C GLN A 190 8.85 1.57 -42.78
N ASN A 191 8.08 2.43 -43.45
CA ASN A 191 6.74 2.86 -42.99
C ASN A 191 6.74 3.38 -41.52
N LYS A 192 7.74 4.20 -41.21
CA LYS A 192 7.91 4.85 -39.91
C LYS A 192 7.63 6.34 -39.99
N ASN A 193 7.09 6.92 -38.91
CA ASN A 193 6.77 8.34 -38.86
C ASN A 193 7.79 9.16 -38.08
N GLU A 194 8.79 8.51 -37.48
CA GLU A 194 9.80 9.17 -36.64
C GLU A 194 11.19 8.50 -36.81
N VAL A 195 12.22 9.29 -36.59
CA VAL A 195 13.63 8.90 -36.66
C VAL A 195 14.33 9.40 -35.38
N ILE A 196 15.21 8.60 -34.85
CA ILE A 196 16.12 8.98 -33.76
C ILE A 196 17.39 9.55 -34.39
N VAL A 197 17.81 10.72 -33.94
CA VAL A 197 19.02 11.40 -34.41
C VAL A 197 20.12 11.26 -33.38
N LEU A 198 21.24 10.75 -33.80
CA LEU A 198 22.46 10.62 -33.01
C LEU A 198 23.48 11.69 -33.41
N ASP A 199 24.33 12.11 -32.47
CA ASP A 199 25.49 12.94 -32.82
C ASP A 199 26.64 12.13 -33.42
N ALA A 200 27.77 12.79 -33.68
CA ALA A 200 28.96 12.14 -34.28
C ALA A 200 29.58 11.08 -33.34
N ASP A 201 29.32 11.15 -32.04
CA ASP A 201 29.82 10.23 -31.04
C ASP A 201 28.80 9.10 -30.71
N GLY A 202 27.68 9.06 -31.45
CA GLY A 202 26.62 8.06 -31.27
C GLY A 202 25.72 8.32 -30.07
N GLN A 203 25.71 9.54 -29.52
CA GLN A 203 24.83 9.92 -28.42
C GLN A 203 23.51 10.46 -28.95
N PHE A 204 22.45 10.23 -28.21
CA PHE A 204 21.12 10.70 -28.56
C PHE A 204 21.08 12.24 -28.59
N LEU A 205 20.75 12.79 -29.75
CA LEU A 205 20.63 14.22 -29.99
C LEU A 205 19.18 14.71 -29.94
N GLY A 206 18.24 13.89 -30.38
CA GLY A 206 16.82 14.21 -30.45
C GLY A 206 16.05 13.28 -31.39
N LYS A 207 14.78 13.58 -31.65
CA LYS A 207 13.93 12.88 -32.59
C LYS A 207 13.44 13.82 -33.70
N ILE A 208 13.10 13.26 -34.84
CA ILE A 208 12.45 13.97 -35.95
C ILE A 208 11.19 13.23 -36.34
N GLU A 209 10.08 13.94 -36.42
CA GLU A 209 8.84 13.40 -36.95
C GLU A 209 8.70 13.77 -38.43
N LEU A 210 8.09 12.90 -39.23
CA LEU A 210 7.97 13.05 -40.69
C LEU A 210 7.39 14.42 -41.08
N HIS A 211 6.43 14.95 -40.34
CA HIS A 211 5.83 16.24 -40.63
C HIS A 211 6.81 17.42 -40.51
N ALA A 212 7.86 17.31 -39.69
CA ALA A 212 8.87 18.33 -39.55
C ALA A 212 9.78 18.47 -40.77
N LEU A 213 9.83 17.42 -41.60
CA LEU A 213 10.64 17.38 -42.84
C LEU A 213 9.87 17.86 -44.09
N ILE A 214 8.54 17.96 -44.01
CA ILE A 214 7.73 18.36 -45.16
C ILE A 214 8.08 19.79 -45.60
N GLY A 215 8.41 19.94 -46.88
CA GLY A 215 8.77 21.23 -47.48
C GLY A 215 10.16 21.73 -47.15
N LYS A 216 11.01 20.92 -46.57
CA LYS A 216 12.43 21.21 -46.30
C LYS A 216 13.28 20.84 -47.52
N SER A 217 14.46 21.51 -47.68
CA SER A 217 15.38 21.19 -48.73
C SER A 217 16.02 19.82 -48.52
N ALA A 218 16.06 18.98 -49.53
CA ALA A 218 16.58 17.62 -49.53
C ALA A 218 18.02 17.53 -49.01
N ASP A 219 18.88 18.46 -49.38
CA ASP A 219 20.31 18.51 -48.97
C ASP A 219 20.54 19.07 -47.55
N SER A 220 19.50 19.49 -46.87
CA SER A 220 19.65 20.04 -45.49
C SER A 220 20.03 18.95 -44.52
N LYS A 221 20.93 19.27 -43.57
CA LYS A 221 21.27 18.36 -42.46
C LYS A 221 20.09 18.23 -41.50
N ILE A 222 19.83 17.00 -41.07
CA ILE A 222 18.70 16.67 -40.19
C ILE A 222 18.86 17.24 -38.81
N GLU A 223 20.08 17.53 -38.31
CA GLU A 223 20.35 18.15 -37.02
C GLU A 223 19.52 19.42 -36.76
N LYS A 224 19.25 20.21 -37.81
CA LYS A 224 18.51 21.46 -37.68
C LYS A 224 17.03 21.28 -37.32
N PHE A 225 16.51 20.10 -37.57
CA PHE A 225 15.08 19.76 -37.42
C PHE A 225 14.84 18.79 -36.23
N ALA A 226 15.93 18.35 -35.58
CA ALA A 226 15.82 17.45 -34.43
C ALA A 226 15.20 18.17 -33.22
N ASP A 227 14.12 17.60 -32.70
CA ASP A 227 13.53 18.01 -31.43
C ASP A 227 14.40 17.47 -30.29
N LYS A 228 15.10 18.40 -29.63
CA LYS A 228 15.99 18.09 -28.49
C LYS A 228 15.23 18.07 -27.16
N ASN A 229 13.96 18.51 -27.13
CA ASN A 229 13.15 18.59 -25.92
C ASN A 229 12.22 17.37 -25.75
N CYS A 230 12.46 16.31 -26.50
CA CYS A 230 11.67 15.07 -26.36
C CYS A 230 11.90 14.44 -24.97
N VAL A 231 10.85 13.84 -24.43
CA VAL A 231 10.89 13.14 -23.15
C VAL A 231 11.79 11.90 -23.29
N THR A 232 12.79 11.80 -22.44
CA THR A 232 13.67 10.65 -22.36
C THR A 232 13.52 9.99 -20.99
N LEU A 233 13.59 8.66 -20.96
CA LEU A 233 13.52 7.88 -19.74
C LEU A 233 14.87 7.21 -19.49
N LYS A 234 15.18 7.03 -18.21
CA LYS A 234 16.33 6.20 -17.82
C LYS A 234 16.03 4.74 -18.11
N HIS A 235 17.06 3.96 -18.36
CA HIS A 235 16.93 2.53 -18.66
C HIS A 235 16.26 1.73 -17.52
N ASP A 236 16.40 2.18 -16.29
CA ASP A 236 15.80 1.60 -15.07
C ASP A 236 14.43 2.18 -14.71
N ALA A 237 13.90 3.12 -15.51
CA ALA A 237 12.59 3.72 -15.28
C ALA A 237 11.47 2.67 -15.34
N SER A 238 10.47 2.81 -14.45
CA SER A 238 9.29 1.94 -14.44
C SER A 238 8.34 2.25 -15.59
N LEU A 239 7.49 1.27 -15.96
CA LEU A 239 6.40 1.51 -16.93
C LEU A 239 5.46 2.62 -16.49
N GLN A 240 5.24 2.79 -15.20
CA GLN A 240 4.42 3.89 -14.69
C GLN A 240 5.04 5.25 -15.04
N GLN A 241 6.36 5.43 -14.84
CA GLN A 241 7.06 6.65 -15.21
C GLN A 241 7.04 6.92 -16.71
N ALA A 242 6.88 5.86 -17.51
CA ALA A 242 6.75 6.01 -18.97
C ALA A 242 5.35 6.48 -19.41
N MET A 243 4.35 6.38 -18.54
CA MET A 243 2.96 6.74 -18.83
C MET A 243 2.55 8.10 -18.23
N GLU A 244 3.35 8.67 -17.32
CA GLU A 244 3.19 10.02 -16.76
C GLU A 244 3.83 11.09 -17.66
#